data_c3104454d5b79a7e87749c6e6f2c1f05
#
_entry.id   c3104454d5b79a7e87749c6e6f2c1f05
#
_cell.length_a   1.000
_cell.length_b   1.000
_cell.length_c   1.000
_cell.angle_alpha   90.00
_cell.angle_beta   90.00
_cell.angle_gamma   90.00
#
_symmetry.space_group_name_H-M   'P 1'
#
loop_
_entity.id
_entity.type
_entity.pdbx_description
1 polymer ?
#
loop_
_entity_poly.entity_id
_entity_poly.type
_entity_poly.pdbx_seq_one_letter_code
_entity_poly.pdbx_strand_id
1 'polypeptide(L)'
;DERGLLFSAPKFEHSYPHCWRCDTPLIYYARESWFIKMTAVKDDLIRNNNTINWIPKNIGKGRFGDWLNNIQDWGISRNRYWGTPLNVWQCEGCGKMDCIGSRQELEEKSGNPEAQTVELHRPYIDAITLTCPDCGKTMKRVPEVIDCWFDSGAMPFAQHHYPFENKELFEQQFPAQFISEAVDQTRGWFYSLLAESTLLFNKAPYKNVIVLGHVQDENGQKMSKSKGNAVDPFDALEQHGADAIRWYFYSNSAPWLPNRFHADAVTEGQRKFMGTLWNTYAFYVLYANIDEFDPTKYNLEYVKLSVMDKWL
;
A
#
# COMPACT_ATOMS: atom_id res chain seq x y z
N ASP A 1 -26.63 -11.89 38.86
CA ASP A 1 -27.98 -12.25 38.83
C ASP A 1 -28.41 -13.13 40.00
N GLU A 2 -28.29 -14.46 39.92
CA GLU A 2 -28.61 -15.34 41.05
C GLU A 2 -27.81 -15.02 42.32
N ARG A 3 -26.63 -14.45 42.20
CA ARG A 3 -25.76 -13.99 43.30
C ARG A 3 -25.99 -12.52 43.69
N GLY A 4 -26.96 -11.82 43.09
CA GLY A 4 -27.25 -10.40 43.34
C GLY A 4 -26.14 -9.42 43.01
N LEU A 5 -25.17 -9.85 42.16
CA LEU A 5 -24.00 -9.05 41.82
C LEU A 5 -24.14 -8.30 40.48
N LEU A 6 -25.24 -8.56 39.74
CA LEU A 6 -25.48 -7.90 38.47
C LEU A 6 -26.17 -6.55 38.70
N PHE A 7 -25.44 -5.46 38.45
CA PHE A 7 -25.95 -4.11 38.56
C PHE A 7 -26.95 -3.76 37.45
N SER A 8 -26.55 -4.05 36.18
CA SER A 8 -27.36 -3.77 34.99
C SER A 8 -26.89 -4.62 33.82
N ALA A 9 -27.81 -5.03 32.96
CA ALA A 9 -27.54 -5.73 31.70
C ALA A 9 -28.44 -5.16 30.58
N PRO A 10 -28.25 -3.88 30.17
CA PRO A 10 -29.05 -3.29 29.12
C PRO A 10 -28.76 -3.99 27.78
N LYS A 11 -29.79 -4.16 26.96
CA LYS A 11 -29.61 -4.58 25.56
C LYS A 11 -29.00 -3.46 24.81
N PHE A 12 -27.94 -3.74 24.08
CA PHE A 12 -27.23 -2.79 23.22
C PHE A 12 -27.14 -3.35 21.78
N GLU A 13 -27.65 -2.60 20.84
CA GLU A 13 -27.56 -2.95 19.42
C GLU A 13 -26.30 -2.35 18.82
N HIS A 14 -25.47 -3.18 18.21
CA HIS A 14 -24.22 -2.76 17.58
C HIS A 14 -23.91 -3.64 16.38
N SER A 15 -23.05 -3.13 15.47
CA SER A 15 -22.52 -3.91 14.37
C SER A 15 -21.65 -5.06 14.88
N TYR A 16 -21.91 -6.27 14.40
CA TYR A 16 -21.10 -7.44 14.70
C TYR A 16 -20.33 -7.90 13.46
N PRO A 17 -19.06 -8.30 13.59
CA PRO A 17 -18.27 -8.73 12.43
C PRO A 17 -18.77 -10.08 11.90
N HIS A 18 -18.96 -10.13 10.59
CA HIS A 18 -19.34 -11.34 9.87
C HIS A 18 -18.25 -11.73 8.85
N CYS A 19 -18.21 -13.00 8.49
CA CYS A 19 -17.32 -13.50 7.46
C CYS A 19 -17.69 -12.88 6.11
N TRP A 20 -16.75 -12.22 5.46
CA TRP A 20 -16.96 -11.56 4.16
C TRP A 20 -17.34 -12.53 3.03
N ARG A 21 -17.16 -13.84 3.24
CA ARG A 21 -17.40 -14.88 2.24
C ARG A 21 -18.74 -15.59 2.41
N CYS A 22 -19.13 -15.91 3.64
CA CYS A 22 -20.33 -16.70 3.93
C CYS A 22 -21.31 -16.00 4.88
N ASP A 23 -21.02 -14.77 5.28
CA ASP A 23 -21.84 -13.91 6.14
C ASP A 23 -22.20 -14.51 7.51
N THR A 24 -21.48 -15.54 7.96
CA THR A 24 -21.65 -16.09 9.30
C THR A 24 -21.02 -15.19 10.35
N PRO A 25 -21.63 -15.05 11.55
CA PRO A 25 -21.01 -14.31 12.65
C PRO A 25 -19.64 -14.88 13.01
N LEU A 26 -18.68 -14.01 13.26
CA LEU A 26 -17.33 -14.41 13.70
C LEU A 26 -17.32 -14.62 15.21
N ILE A 27 -16.46 -15.51 15.68
CA ILE A 27 -16.21 -15.72 17.12
C ILE A 27 -14.80 -15.21 17.47
N TYR A 28 -14.65 -14.75 18.71
CA TYR A 28 -13.36 -14.35 19.25
C TYR A 28 -12.83 -15.48 20.14
N TYR A 29 -11.59 -15.87 19.93
CA TYR A 29 -10.89 -16.84 20.78
C TYR A 29 -9.40 -16.54 20.84
N ALA A 30 -8.77 -16.86 21.96
CA ALA A 30 -7.34 -16.68 22.16
C ALA A 30 -6.54 -17.73 21.37
N ARG A 31 -5.43 -17.29 20.80
CA ARG A 31 -4.57 -18.11 19.97
C ARG A 31 -3.12 -17.62 20.05
N GLU A 32 -2.18 -18.55 20.06
CA GLU A 32 -0.77 -18.22 19.92
C GLU A 32 -0.49 -17.59 18.55
N SER A 33 0.32 -16.56 18.54
CA SER A 33 0.66 -15.80 17.35
C SER A 33 2.04 -15.16 17.48
N TRP A 34 2.69 -14.92 16.36
CA TRP A 34 3.98 -14.23 16.29
C TRP A 34 3.76 -12.73 16.20
N PHE A 35 4.54 -11.97 16.96
CA PHE A 35 4.46 -10.52 17.03
C PHE A 35 5.83 -9.89 16.84
N ILE A 36 5.87 -8.75 16.14
CA ILE A 36 6.98 -7.80 16.20
C ILE A 36 6.64 -6.76 17.27
N LYS A 37 7.55 -6.55 18.23
CA LYS A 37 7.35 -5.61 19.32
C LYS A 37 7.50 -4.16 18.86
N MET A 38 6.48 -3.65 18.16
CA MET A 38 6.48 -2.29 17.60
C MET A 38 6.48 -1.20 18.68
N THR A 39 5.95 -1.52 19.85
CA THR A 39 5.97 -0.62 21.03
C THR A 39 7.40 -0.26 21.46
N ALA A 40 8.40 -1.12 21.17
CA ALA A 40 9.80 -0.86 21.49
C ALA A 40 10.44 0.24 20.61
N VAL A 41 9.89 0.48 19.41
CA VAL A 41 10.40 1.46 18.43
C VAL A 41 9.42 2.61 18.18
N LYS A 42 8.45 2.79 19.08
CA LYS A 42 7.40 3.80 18.95
C LYS A 42 7.94 5.21 18.71
N ASP A 43 8.91 5.62 19.52
CA ASP A 43 9.47 6.98 19.42
C ASP A 43 10.24 7.18 18.11
N ASP A 44 10.88 6.14 17.61
CA ASP A 44 11.57 6.16 16.31
C ASP A 44 10.57 6.25 15.16
N LEU A 45 9.45 5.54 15.22
CA LEU A 45 8.35 5.65 14.25
C LEU A 45 7.80 7.07 14.19
N ILE A 46 7.54 7.69 15.34
CA ILE A 46 7.04 9.06 15.44
C ILE A 46 8.07 10.04 14.89
N ARG A 47 9.34 9.88 15.25
CA ARG A 47 10.43 10.72 14.75
C ARG A 47 10.54 10.64 13.24
N ASN A 48 10.56 9.44 12.68
CA ASN A 48 10.64 9.20 11.24
C ASN A 48 9.42 9.75 10.51
N ASN A 49 8.20 9.56 11.03
CA ASN A 49 6.98 10.14 10.49
C ASN A 49 7.05 11.67 10.38
N ASN A 50 7.66 12.34 11.37
CA ASN A 50 7.78 13.79 11.37
C ASN A 50 8.73 14.32 10.28
N THR A 51 9.53 13.49 9.64
CA THR A 51 10.39 13.86 8.50
C THR A 51 9.66 13.81 7.16
N ILE A 52 8.47 13.23 7.11
CA ILE A 52 7.70 13.01 5.89
C ILE A 52 6.85 14.24 5.57
N ASN A 53 6.90 14.69 4.32
CA ASN A 53 6.00 15.72 3.83
C ASN A 53 4.64 15.11 3.44
N TRP A 54 3.68 15.19 4.34
CA TRP A 54 2.32 14.73 4.13
C TRP A 54 1.47 15.77 3.39
N ILE A 55 0.76 15.33 2.37
CA ILE A 55 -0.17 16.13 1.59
C ILE A 55 -1.54 15.44 1.60
N PRO A 56 -2.52 15.94 2.39
CA PRO A 56 -2.46 17.12 3.28
C PRO A 56 -1.75 16.84 4.61
N LYS A 57 -1.15 17.86 5.19
CA LYS A 57 -0.32 17.77 6.43
C LYS A 57 -1.06 17.21 7.65
N ASN A 58 -2.37 17.45 7.75
CA ASN A 58 -3.19 16.98 8.87
C ASN A 58 -3.28 15.45 8.96
N ILE A 59 -3.08 14.71 7.88
CA ILE A 59 -3.07 13.25 7.89
C ILE A 59 -1.88 12.72 8.69
N GLY A 60 -0.69 13.27 8.43
CA GLY A 60 0.55 12.83 9.11
C GLY A 60 0.55 13.12 10.61
N LYS A 61 0.00 14.27 11.02
CA LYS A 61 -0.07 14.67 12.43
C LYS A 61 -1.28 14.07 13.16
N GLY A 62 -2.45 14.06 12.49
CA GLY A 62 -3.69 13.54 13.03
C GLY A 62 -3.79 12.03 12.83
N ARG A 63 -4.63 11.57 11.87
CA ARG A 63 -4.99 10.16 11.68
C ARG A 63 -3.81 9.18 11.75
N PHE A 64 -2.69 9.48 11.11
CA PHE A 64 -1.51 8.61 11.13
C PHE A 64 -0.67 8.80 12.39
N GLY A 65 -0.44 10.04 12.80
CA GLY A 65 0.28 10.35 14.05
C GLY A 65 -0.43 9.80 15.28
N ASP A 66 -1.74 9.93 15.37
CA ASP A 66 -2.55 9.36 16.46
C ASP A 66 -2.47 7.83 16.48
N TRP A 67 -2.43 7.20 15.30
CA TRP A 67 -2.20 5.75 15.20
C TRP A 67 -0.84 5.35 15.76
N LEU A 68 0.24 6.05 15.41
CA LEU A 68 1.59 5.79 15.92
C LEU A 68 1.70 6.05 17.43
N ASN A 69 1.01 7.06 17.93
CA ASN A 69 0.98 7.35 19.37
C ASN A 69 0.29 6.26 20.20
N ASN A 70 -0.60 5.50 19.57
CA ASN A 70 -1.33 4.40 20.18
C ASN A 70 -0.93 3.03 19.60
N ILE A 71 0.30 2.93 19.08
CA ILE A 71 0.77 1.74 18.40
C ILE A 71 0.70 0.50 19.31
N GLN A 72 0.26 -0.60 18.74
CA GLN A 72 0.28 -1.92 19.34
C GLN A 72 1.32 -2.80 18.64
N ASP A 73 1.73 -3.87 19.29
CA ASP A 73 2.64 -4.84 18.68
C ASP A 73 2.00 -5.48 17.44
N TRP A 74 2.78 -5.67 16.41
CA TRP A 74 2.27 -6.13 15.11
C TRP A 74 2.21 -7.66 15.06
N GLY A 75 1.01 -8.21 15.07
CA GLY A 75 0.79 -9.63 14.85
C GLY A 75 1.06 -10.01 13.39
N ILE A 76 2.21 -10.64 13.13
CA ILE A 76 2.69 -10.92 11.76
C ILE A 76 2.30 -12.29 11.23
N SER A 77 1.89 -13.24 12.07
CA SER A 77 1.57 -14.59 11.62
C SER A 77 0.11 -14.73 11.17
N ARG A 78 -0.10 -15.54 10.13
CA ARG A 78 -1.42 -15.91 9.63
C ARG A 78 -1.52 -17.42 9.51
N ASN A 79 -2.65 -17.98 9.93
CA ASN A 79 -2.97 -19.39 9.77
C ASN A 79 -3.63 -19.61 8.40
N ARG A 80 -2.81 -19.63 7.37
CA ARG A 80 -3.22 -19.89 5.99
C ARG A 80 -2.28 -20.89 5.36
N TYR A 81 -2.77 -21.58 4.35
CA TYR A 81 -1.93 -22.51 3.59
C TYR A 81 -0.99 -21.76 2.66
N TRP A 82 -1.51 -20.79 1.90
CA TRP A 82 -0.74 -20.03 0.93
C TRP A 82 -0.34 -18.64 1.46
N GLY A 83 0.88 -18.27 1.24
CA GLY A 83 1.53 -17.02 1.58
C GLY A 83 3.00 -17.21 1.80
N THR A 84 3.74 -16.14 2.09
CA THR A 84 5.17 -16.20 2.44
C THR A 84 5.35 -16.96 3.76
N PRO A 85 6.01 -18.10 3.78
CA PRO A 85 6.21 -18.88 5.01
C PRO A 85 7.03 -18.11 6.05
N LEU A 86 6.62 -18.16 7.30
CA LEU A 86 7.41 -17.60 8.40
C LEU A 86 8.72 -18.42 8.52
N ASN A 87 9.85 -17.77 8.41
CA ASN A 87 11.18 -18.37 8.30
C ASN A 87 11.81 -18.76 9.65
N VAL A 88 11.00 -19.34 10.55
CA VAL A 88 11.39 -19.77 11.88
C VAL A 88 11.29 -21.28 12.00
N TRP A 89 12.36 -21.92 12.46
CA TRP A 89 12.40 -23.34 12.81
C TRP A 89 12.39 -23.50 14.31
N GLN A 90 11.53 -24.37 14.82
CA GLN A 90 11.38 -24.64 16.25
C GLN A 90 11.73 -26.09 16.55
N CYS A 91 12.51 -26.29 17.61
CA CYS A 91 12.91 -27.61 18.06
C CYS A 91 11.73 -28.33 18.74
N GLU A 92 11.46 -29.56 18.27
CA GLU A 92 10.40 -30.40 18.85
C GLU A 92 10.76 -30.92 20.27
N GLY A 93 12.01 -30.78 20.69
CA GLY A 93 12.47 -31.29 21.98
C GLY A 93 12.57 -30.26 23.09
N CYS A 94 13.25 -29.15 22.84
CA CYS A 94 13.53 -28.11 23.84
C CYS A 94 12.84 -26.77 23.54
N GLY A 95 12.13 -26.66 22.41
CA GLY A 95 11.45 -25.43 22.02
C GLY A 95 12.37 -24.32 21.50
N LYS A 96 13.67 -24.57 21.36
CA LYS A 96 14.61 -23.60 20.78
C LYS A 96 14.15 -23.18 19.39
N MET A 97 14.23 -21.89 19.10
CA MET A 97 13.88 -21.30 17.83
C MET A 97 15.10 -20.76 17.11
N ASP A 98 15.09 -20.85 15.79
CA ASP A 98 16.09 -20.30 14.90
C ASP A 98 15.40 -19.61 13.70
N CYS A 99 15.81 -18.39 13.39
CA CYS A 99 15.26 -17.61 12.29
C CYS A 99 16.28 -17.61 11.15
N ILE A 100 15.89 -18.12 9.99
CA ILE A 100 16.78 -18.30 8.84
C ILE A 100 16.63 -17.13 7.87
N GLY A 101 17.73 -16.43 7.60
CA GLY A 101 17.76 -15.22 6.79
C GLY A 101 18.12 -15.41 5.32
N SER A 102 18.65 -16.59 4.92
CA SER A 102 19.03 -16.82 3.53
C SER A 102 19.00 -18.31 3.16
N ARG A 103 19.00 -18.59 1.85
CA ARG A 103 19.13 -19.96 1.32
C ARG A 103 20.46 -20.59 1.71
N GLN A 104 21.54 -19.81 1.69
CA GLN A 104 22.85 -20.28 2.11
C GLN A 104 22.84 -20.70 3.58
N GLU A 105 22.30 -19.88 4.46
CA GLU A 105 22.15 -20.21 5.89
C GLU A 105 21.29 -21.46 6.10
N LEU A 106 20.20 -21.59 5.30
CA LEU A 106 19.34 -22.77 5.36
C LEU A 106 20.10 -24.04 4.95
N GLU A 107 20.91 -24.00 3.91
CA GLU A 107 21.76 -25.12 3.50
C GLU A 107 22.80 -25.48 4.56
N GLU A 108 23.55 -24.49 5.06
CA GLU A 108 24.57 -24.66 6.09
C GLU A 108 23.99 -25.31 7.35
N LYS A 109 22.84 -24.86 7.82
CA LYS A 109 22.20 -25.34 9.05
C LYS A 109 21.46 -26.67 8.87
N SER A 110 20.90 -26.93 7.70
CA SER A 110 20.20 -28.19 7.40
C SER A 110 21.16 -29.30 6.97
N GLY A 111 22.31 -28.95 6.42
CA GLY A 111 23.19 -29.89 5.74
C GLY A 111 22.60 -30.47 4.45
N ASN A 112 21.53 -29.85 3.92
CA ASN A 112 20.81 -30.32 2.74
C ASN A 112 21.06 -29.38 1.55
N PRO A 113 21.79 -29.82 0.50
CA PRO A 113 22.02 -28.98 -0.69
C PRO A 113 20.76 -28.54 -1.44
N GLU A 114 19.65 -29.28 -1.31
CA GLU A 114 18.39 -28.92 -1.92
C GLU A 114 17.84 -27.59 -1.37
N ALA A 115 18.27 -27.14 -0.18
CA ALA A 115 17.88 -25.88 0.42
C ALA A 115 18.19 -24.66 -0.47
N GLN A 116 19.21 -24.73 -1.33
CA GLN A 116 19.56 -23.66 -2.28
C GLN A 116 18.52 -23.47 -3.38
N THR A 117 17.81 -24.50 -3.77
CA THR A 117 16.91 -24.47 -4.93
C THR A 117 15.47 -24.80 -4.58
N VAL A 118 15.18 -25.18 -3.32
CA VAL A 118 13.83 -25.53 -2.88
C VAL A 118 12.85 -24.38 -3.14
N GLU A 119 11.63 -24.71 -3.55
CA GLU A 119 10.54 -23.75 -3.60
C GLU A 119 10.21 -23.25 -2.19
N LEU A 120 10.26 -21.93 -1.97
CA LEU A 120 10.11 -21.33 -0.63
C LEU A 120 8.68 -21.33 -0.10
N HIS A 121 7.69 -21.77 -0.90
CA HIS A 121 6.30 -21.93 -0.45
C HIS A 121 6.05 -23.31 0.15
N ARG A 122 4.94 -23.41 0.87
CA ARG A 122 4.41 -24.70 1.35
C ARG A 122 3.89 -25.54 0.16
N PRO A 123 4.07 -26.86 0.18
CA PRO A 123 4.64 -27.67 1.26
C PRO A 123 6.16 -27.85 1.19
N TYR A 124 6.82 -27.33 0.17
CA TYR A 124 8.19 -27.66 -0.17
C TYR A 124 9.20 -27.25 0.90
N ILE A 125 9.12 -26.00 1.38
CA ILE A 125 10.01 -25.49 2.44
C ILE A 125 9.82 -26.24 3.77
N ASP A 126 8.62 -26.77 4.04
CA ASP A 126 8.31 -27.51 5.26
C ASP A 126 9.03 -28.86 5.33
N ALA A 127 9.54 -29.37 4.19
CA ALA A 127 10.34 -30.60 4.13
C ALA A 127 11.80 -30.40 4.63
N ILE A 128 12.28 -29.16 4.65
CA ILE A 128 13.63 -28.84 5.14
C ILE A 128 13.60 -28.75 6.67
N THR A 129 14.34 -29.63 7.32
CA THR A 129 14.49 -29.68 8.78
C THR A 129 15.91 -29.33 9.20
N LEU A 130 16.06 -28.83 10.43
CA LEU A 130 17.38 -28.55 11.02
C LEU A 130 17.65 -29.47 12.20
N THR A 131 18.90 -29.57 12.61
CA THR A 131 19.28 -30.23 13.86
C THR A 131 19.49 -29.20 14.96
N CYS A 132 18.80 -29.37 16.06
CA CYS A 132 18.90 -28.44 17.19
C CYS A 132 20.31 -28.47 17.79
N PRO A 133 21.03 -27.35 17.86
CA PRO A 133 22.38 -27.32 18.41
C PRO A 133 22.44 -27.58 19.92
N ASP A 134 21.33 -27.39 20.64
CA ASP A 134 21.27 -27.51 22.11
C ASP A 134 20.95 -28.97 22.55
N CYS A 135 20.08 -29.66 21.82
CA CYS A 135 19.62 -30.99 22.26
C CYS A 135 19.69 -32.08 21.19
N GLY A 136 20.17 -31.76 19.97
CA GLY A 136 20.34 -32.71 18.89
C GLY A 136 19.05 -33.22 18.24
N LYS A 137 17.87 -32.76 18.69
CA LYS A 137 16.59 -33.16 18.10
C LYS A 137 16.25 -32.36 16.86
N THR A 138 15.26 -32.82 16.09
CA THR A 138 14.78 -32.17 14.89
C THR A 138 14.11 -30.86 15.18
N MET A 139 14.43 -29.85 14.38
CA MET A 139 13.70 -28.58 14.31
C MET A 139 12.87 -28.56 13.03
N LYS A 140 11.61 -28.16 13.15
CA LYS A 140 10.68 -27.99 12.02
C LYS A 140 10.28 -26.53 11.89
N ARG A 141 10.03 -26.11 10.65
CA ARG A 141 9.50 -24.78 10.41
C ARG A 141 8.10 -24.64 11.05
N VAL A 142 7.83 -23.49 11.65
CA VAL A 142 6.50 -23.18 12.19
C VAL A 142 5.46 -23.09 11.06
N PRO A 143 4.21 -23.57 11.25
CA PRO A 143 3.29 -23.75 10.12
C PRO A 143 2.70 -22.45 9.56
N GLU A 144 2.87 -21.34 10.25
CA GLU A 144 2.29 -20.05 9.89
C GLU A 144 2.96 -19.46 8.63
N VAL A 145 2.22 -18.55 8.00
CA VAL A 145 2.73 -17.64 6.96
C VAL A 145 2.73 -16.21 7.47
N ILE A 146 3.56 -15.37 6.86
CA ILE A 146 3.65 -13.95 7.19
C ILE A 146 2.41 -13.19 6.72
N ASP A 147 2.08 -12.12 7.40
CA ASP A 147 1.09 -11.13 6.97
C ASP A 147 1.52 -10.50 5.64
N CYS A 148 0.62 -10.47 4.65
CA CYS A 148 0.89 -9.86 3.34
C CYS A 148 1.27 -8.37 3.43
N TRP A 149 0.91 -7.68 4.51
CA TRP A 149 1.36 -6.31 4.77
C TRP A 149 2.85 -6.23 5.07
N PHE A 150 3.45 -7.28 5.61
CA PHE A 150 4.90 -7.38 5.75
C PHE A 150 5.56 -7.50 4.37
N ASP A 151 5.08 -8.39 3.50
CA ASP A 151 5.62 -8.50 2.14
C ASP A 151 5.54 -7.17 1.39
N SER A 152 4.43 -6.45 1.50
CA SER A 152 4.27 -5.14 0.84
C SER A 152 5.12 -4.03 1.47
N GLY A 153 5.36 -4.09 2.77
CA GLY A 153 6.24 -3.18 3.50
C GLY A 153 7.71 -3.36 3.15
N ALA A 154 8.10 -4.59 2.80
CA ALA A 154 9.45 -4.95 2.37
C ALA A 154 9.82 -4.43 0.97
N MET A 155 8.85 -3.98 0.17
CA MET A 155 9.04 -3.60 -1.23
C MET A 155 10.26 -2.69 -1.47
N PRO A 156 10.53 -1.63 -0.68
CA PRO A 156 11.62 -0.69 -0.97
C PRO A 156 13.00 -1.35 -1.08
N PHE A 157 13.24 -2.43 -0.35
CA PHE A 157 14.52 -3.15 -0.34
C PHE A 157 14.42 -4.53 -1.01
N ALA A 158 13.29 -5.21 -0.90
CA ALA A 158 13.09 -6.52 -1.48
C ALA A 158 13.15 -6.51 -3.02
N GLN A 159 12.62 -5.47 -3.68
CA GLN A 159 12.68 -5.32 -5.13
C GLN A 159 14.12 -5.26 -5.68
N HIS A 160 15.08 -4.86 -4.86
CA HIS A 160 16.49 -4.78 -5.21
C HIS A 160 17.28 -6.02 -4.78
N HIS A 161 16.64 -6.97 -4.09
CA HIS A 161 17.29 -8.09 -3.39
C HIS A 161 18.39 -7.62 -2.43
N TYR A 162 18.14 -6.43 -1.80
CA TYR A 162 19.06 -5.87 -0.81
C TYR A 162 19.01 -6.71 0.49
N PRO A 163 20.14 -6.94 1.17
CA PRO A 163 21.49 -6.38 0.93
C PRO A 163 22.38 -7.23 0.01
N PHE A 164 21.88 -8.30 -0.60
CA PHE A 164 22.68 -9.28 -1.33
C PHE A 164 23.05 -8.80 -2.74
N GLU A 165 22.17 -8.01 -3.37
CA GLU A 165 22.34 -7.47 -4.72
C GLU A 165 21.92 -5.98 -4.76
N ASN A 166 22.30 -5.30 -5.84
CA ASN A 166 21.85 -3.95 -6.20
C ASN A 166 21.94 -2.89 -5.07
N LYS A 167 22.93 -3.02 -4.18
CA LYS A 167 23.09 -2.15 -3.01
C LYS A 167 23.20 -0.68 -3.37
N GLU A 168 24.01 -0.34 -4.38
CA GLU A 168 24.20 1.05 -4.83
C GLU A 168 22.89 1.64 -5.38
N LEU A 169 22.14 0.87 -6.15
CA LEU A 169 20.85 1.28 -6.69
C LEU A 169 19.83 1.54 -5.58
N PHE A 170 19.77 0.65 -4.58
CA PHE A 170 18.94 0.85 -3.39
C PHE A 170 19.32 2.14 -2.67
N GLU A 171 20.59 2.37 -2.37
CA GLU A 171 21.08 3.56 -1.66
C GLU A 171 20.76 4.87 -2.40
N GLN A 172 20.74 4.85 -3.74
CA GLN A 172 20.35 6.01 -4.56
C GLN A 172 18.85 6.27 -4.56
N GLN A 173 18.03 5.23 -4.48
CA GLN A 173 16.57 5.32 -4.60
C GLN A 173 15.83 5.37 -3.25
N PHE A 174 16.50 5.03 -2.15
CA PHE A 174 15.93 5.01 -0.82
C PHE A 174 16.36 6.22 0.03
N PRO A 175 15.41 6.97 0.65
CA PRO A 175 13.96 6.82 0.60
C PRO A 175 13.37 7.24 -0.75
N ALA A 176 12.21 6.66 -1.11
CA ALA A 176 11.47 7.07 -2.30
C ALA A 176 11.16 8.57 -2.27
N GLN A 177 11.23 9.23 -3.43
CA GLN A 177 10.93 10.65 -3.51
C GLN A 177 9.45 10.93 -3.23
N PHE A 178 8.57 10.00 -3.65
CA PHE A 178 7.14 10.19 -3.63
C PHE A 178 6.39 8.85 -3.65
N ILE A 179 5.31 8.77 -2.87
CA ILE A 179 4.28 7.72 -2.97
C ILE A 179 2.90 8.34 -2.93
N SER A 180 1.89 7.63 -3.44
CA SER A 180 0.49 8.07 -3.39
C SER A 180 -0.45 6.88 -3.31
N GLU A 181 -1.35 6.91 -2.34
CA GLU A 181 -2.43 5.96 -2.15
C GLU A 181 -3.58 6.61 -1.35
N ALA A 182 -4.70 5.91 -1.22
CA ALA A 182 -5.86 6.42 -0.49
C ALA A 182 -5.65 6.44 1.04
N VAL A 183 -6.49 7.20 1.72
CA VAL A 183 -6.39 7.48 3.17
C VAL A 183 -6.49 6.26 4.07
N ASP A 184 -7.10 5.16 3.62
CA ASP A 184 -7.15 3.90 4.35
C ASP A 184 -5.77 3.27 4.52
N GLN A 185 -4.81 3.57 3.64
CA GLN A 185 -3.44 3.09 3.72
C GLN A 185 -2.62 3.68 4.89
N THR A 186 -3.14 4.63 5.61
CA THR A 186 -2.60 5.02 6.93
C THR A 186 -2.63 3.88 7.95
N ARG A 187 -3.48 2.86 7.73
CA ARG A 187 -3.56 1.60 8.50
C ARG A 187 -3.31 0.38 7.60
N GLY A 188 -2.44 0.53 6.63
CA GLY A 188 -2.04 -0.48 5.68
C GLY A 188 -0.64 -0.18 5.19
N TRP A 189 -0.47 0.07 3.89
CA TRP A 189 0.83 0.18 3.24
C TRP A 189 1.72 1.32 3.77
N PHE A 190 1.16 2.51 4.04
CA PHE A 190 1.96 3.60 4.61
C PHE A 190 2.59 3.22 5.95
N TYR A 191 1.84 2.45 6.77
CA TYR A 191 2.33 1.98 8.05
C TYR A 191 3.36 0.87 7.89
N SER A 192 3.09 -0.18 7.10
CA SER A 192 4.03 -1.30 6.95
C SER A 192 5.37 -0.85 6.36
N LEU A 193 5.36 0.05 5.36
CA LEU A 193 6.57 0.69 4.85
C LEU A 193 7.36 1.42 5.95
N LEU A 194 6.69 2.24 6.76
CA LEU A 194 7.36 2.99 7.84
C LEU A 194 7.87 2.06 8.94
N ALA A 195 7.09 1.04 9.29
CA ALA A 195 7.44 0.07 10.33
C ALA A 195 8.73 -0.66 9.99
N GLU A 196 8.80 -1.29 8.83
CA GLU A 196 9.97 -2.07 8.41
C GLU A 196 11.18 -1.19 8.15
N SER A 197 10.99 -0.03 7.51
CA SER A 197 12.07 0.92 7.31
C SER A 197 12.64 1.46 8.62
N THR A 198 11.80 1.67 9.63
CA THR A 198 12.25 2.09 10.97
C THR A 198 13.03 0.99 11.66
N LEU A 199 12.55 -0.26 11.58
CA LEU A 199 13.22 -1.41 12.19
C LEU A 199 14.59 -1.69 11.57
N LEU A 200 14.71 -1.59 10.24
CA LEU A 200 15.92 -1.97 9.52
C LEU A 200 16.92 -0.83 9.36
N PHE A 201 16.45 0.39 9.12
CA PHE A 201 17.28 1.53 8.72
C PHE A 201 17.15 2.74 9.64
N ASN A 202 16.20 2.71 10.59
CA ASN A 202 15.82 3.84 11.43
C ASN A 202 15.58 5.14 10.64
N LYS A 203 14.88 5.02 9.50
CA LYS A 203 14.67 6.09 8.53
C LYS A 203 13.28 5.97 7.90
N ALA A 204 12.68 7.10 7.52
CA ALA A 204 11.44 7.10 6.76
C ALA A 204 11.67 6.51 5.35
N PRO A 205 10.75 5.68 4.82
CA PRO A 205 10.92 5.01 3.52
C PRO A 205 10.56 5.88 2.32
N TYR A 206 9.91 7.01 2.55
CA TYR A 206 9.50 7.98 1.53
C TYR A 206 9.60 9.42 2.07
N LYS A 207 9.85 10.37 1.17
CA LYS A 207 9.99 11.79 1.51
C LYS A 207 8.66 12.54 1.43
N ASN A 208 7.85 12.22 0.43
CA ASN A 208 6.57 12.85 0.15
C ASN A 208 5.47 11.80 -0.01
N VAL A 209 4.28 12.10 0.49
CA VAL A 209 3.11 11.27 0.29
C VAL A 209 1.88 12.13 0.00
N ILE A 210 1.23 11.88 -1.13
CA ILE A 210 -0.09 12.43 -1.43
C ILE A 210 -1.14 11.40 -1.02
N VAL A 211 -1.96 11.77 -0.06
CA VAL A 211 -3.02 10.90 0.46
C VAL A 211 -4.30 11.19 -0.30
N LEU A 212 -4.76 10.23 -1.09
CA LEU A 212 -5.94 10.40 -1.93
C LEU A 212 -7.24 10.22 -1.14
N GLY A 213 -8.26 10.97 -1.54
CA GLY A 213 -9.64 10.73 -1.13
C GLY A 213 -10.22 9.48 -1.80
N HIS A 214 -11.30 8.94 -1.22
CA HIS A 214 -11.99 7.80 -1.83
C HIS A 214 -12.76 8.21 -3.08
N VAL A 215 -12.79 7.32 -4.08
CA VAL A 215 -13.72 7.42 -5.21
C VAL A 215 -15.10 6.93 -4.75
N GLN A 216 -16.10 7.75 -4.98
CA GLN A 216 -17.51 7.54 -4.58
C GLN A 216 -18.39 7.46 -5.82
N ASP A 217 -19.59 6.93 -5.68
CA ASP A 217 -20.62 6.99 -6.72
C ASP A 217 -21.18 8.43 -6.88
N GLU A 218 -22.09 8.62 -7.80
CA GLU A 218 -22.74 9.90 -8.06
C GLU A 218 -23.44 10.52 -6.83
N ASN A 219 -23.90 9.66 -5.91
CA ASN A 219 -24.58 10.05 -4.68
C ASN A 219 -23.63 10.30 -3.50
N GLY A 220 -22.32 10.16 -3.72
CA GLY A 220 -21.32 10.30 -2.67
C GLY A 220 -21.22 9.10 -1.74
N GLN A 221 -21.72 7.93 -2.16
CA GLN A 221 -21.62 6.68 -1.41
C GLN A 221 -20.33 5.93 -1.79
N LYS A 222 -19.74 5.25 -0.81
CA LYS A 222 -18.58 4.38 -1.07
C LYS A 222 -18.97 3.29 -2.07
N MET A 223 -18.23 3.16 -3.16
CA MET A 223 -18.39 2.09 -4.14
C MET A 223 -18.09 0.73 -3.53
N SER A 224 -18.94 -0.25 -3.82
CA SER A 224 -18.80 -1.64 -3.35
C SER A 224 -19.45 -2.59 -4.35
N LYS A 225 -18.78 -3.70 -4.66
CA LYS A 225 -19.36 -4.75 -5.50
C LYS A 225 -20.65 -5.33 -4.91
N SER A 226 -20.73 -5.44 -3.59
CA SER A 226 -21.91 -5.96 -2.87
C SER A 226 -23.13 -5.02 -2.97
N LYS A 227 -22.93 -3.72 -3.15
CA LYS A 227 -23.99 -2.73 -3.33
C LYS A 227 -24.38 -2.50 -4.79
N GLY A 228 -23.64 -3.08 -5.74
CA GLY A 228 -23.91 -2.91 -7.17
C GLY A 228 -23.64 -1.50 -7.70
N ASN A 229 -22.97 -0.61 -6.94
CA ASN A 229 -22.65 0.75 -7.32
C ASN A 229 -21.18 0.93 -7.74
N ALA A 230 -20.45 -0.15 -7.92
CA ALA A 230 -19.08 -0.11 -8.42
C ALA A 230 -19.09 0.05 -9.95
N VAL A 231 -18.25 0.95 -10.46
CA VAL A 231 -18.00 1.11 -11.90
C VAL A 231 -16.85 0.21 -12.29
N ASP A 232 -17.01 -0.56 -13.38
CA ASP A 232 -15.89 -1.29 -13.94
C ASP A 232 -14.95 -0.32 -14.65
N PRO A 233 -13.65 -0.31 -14.30
CA PRO A 233 -12.71 0.61 -14.91
C PRO A 233 -12.52 0.40 -16.42
N PHE A 234 -12.63 -0.85 -16.90
CA PHE A 234 -12.48 -1.16 -18.32
C PHE A 234 -13.67 -0.66 -19.13
N ASP A 235 -14.89 -0.84 -18.63
CA ASP A 235 -16.09 -0.28 -19.25
C ASP A 235 -16.00 1.25 -19.33
N ALA A 236 -15.53 1.90 -18.27
CA ALA A 236 -15.36 3.34 -18.26
C ALA A 236 -14.27 3.81 -19.26
N LEU A 237 -13.17 3.06 -19.39
CA LEU A 237 -12.12 3.32 -20.38
C LEU A 237 -12.61 3.17 -21.81
N GLU A 238 -13.38 2.13 -22.09
CA GLU A 238 -14.01 1.92 -23.41
C GLU A 238 -14.98 3.06 -23.77
N GLN A 239 -15.78 3.49 -22.82
CA GLN A 239 -16.80 4.53 -23.02
C GLN A 239 -16.22 5.93 -23.21
N HIS A 240 -15.24 6.32 -22.42
CA HIS A 240 -14.76 7.71 -22.32
C HIS A 240 -13.32 7.91 -22.85
N GLY A 241 -12.55 6.85 -22.95
CA GLY A 241 -11.11 6.93 -23.21
C GLY A 241 -10.29 7.30 -21.98
N ALA A 242 -9.05 6.87 -21.96
CA ALA A 242 -8.15 7.04 -20.82
C ALA A 242 -7.86 8.53 -20.50
N ASP A 243 -7.69 9.36 -21.52
CA ASP A 243 -7.32 10.76 -21.33
C ASP A 243 -8.46 11.58 -20.71
N ALA A 244 -9.73 11.30 -21.07
CA ALA A 244 -10.88 11.96 -20.46
C ALA A 244 -11.00 11.61 -18.97
N ILE A 245 -10.79 10.34 -18.61
CA ILE A 245 -10.81 9.87 -17.21
C ILE A 245 -9.64 10.49 -16.43
N ARG A 246 -8.43 10.50 -16.98
CA ARG A 246 -7.26 11.13 -16.35
C ARG A 246 -7.47 12.62 -16.13
N TRP A 247 -7.98 13.32 -17.16
CA TRP A 247 -8.32 14.74 -17.04
C TRP A 247 -9.32 14.99 -15.93
N TYR A 248 -10.39 14.18 -15.87
CA TYR A 248 -11.39 14.27 -14.82
C TYR A 248 -10.76 14.19 -13.42
N PHE A 249 -9.95 13.16 -13.13
CA PHE A 249 -9.33 12.99 -11.83
C PHE A 249 -8.36 14.11 -11.44
N TYR A 250 -7.67 14.71 -12.41
CA TYR A 250 -6.73 15.79 -12.12
C TYR A 250 -7.35 17.17 -12.04
N SER A 251 -8.51 17.38 -12.66
CA SER A 251 -9.13 18.71 -12.75
C SER A 251 -10.36 18.90 -11.87
N ASN A 252 -11.02 17.81 -11.44
CA ASN A 252 -12.32 17.89 -10.77
C ASN A 252 -12.24 18.42 -9.33
N SER A 253 -11.26 17.95 -8.56
CA SER A 253 -11.09 18.36 -7.16
C SER A 253 -9.64 18.15 -6.67
N ALA A 254 -9.32 18.66 -5.48
CA ALA A 254 -8.05 18.36 -4.85
C ALA A 254 -7.93 16.86 -4.60
N PRO A 255 -6.75 16.23 -4.84
CA PRO A 255 -6.59 14.78 -4.81
C PRO A 255 -6.98 14.12 -3.48
N TRP A 256 -6.84 14.84 -2.37
CA TRP A 256 -7.16 14.35 -1.01
C TRP A 256 -8.64 14.45 -0.62
N LEU A 257 -9.47 15.06 -1.47
CA LEU A 257 -10.91 15.11 -1.26
C LEU A 257 -11.60 13.90 -1.90
N PRO A 258 -12.72 13.44 -1.33
CA PRO A 258 -13.54 12.42 -1.98
C PRO A 258 -13.98 12.88 -3.37
N ASN A 259 -13.85 11.97 -4.35
CA ASN A 259 -14.19 12.25 -5.75
C ASN A 259 -15.41 11.42 -6.17
N ARG A 260 -16.47 12.09 -6.65
CA ARG A 260 -17.69 11.43 -7.13
C ARG A 260 -17.55 11.08 -8.60
N PHE A 261 -17.33 9.81 -8.91
CA PHE A 261 -17.16 9.35 -10.29
C PHE A 261 -18.51 8.99 -10.92
N HIS A 262 -18.84 9.66 -12.01
CA HIS A 262 -19.99 9.33 -12.86
C HIS A 262 -19.74 9.77 -14.31
N ALA A 263 -20.39 9.08 -15.26
CA ALA A 263 -20.16 9.21 -16.69
C ALA A 263 -20.34 10.66 -17.20
N ASP A 264 -21.38 11.35 -16.75
CA ASP A 264 -21.69 12.71 -17.20
C ASP A 264 -20.59 13.71 -16.84
N ALA A 265 -20.00 13.59 -15.66
CA ALA A 265 -18.92 14.48 -15.23
C ALA A 265 -17.63 14.27 -16.05
N VAL A 266 -17.32 13.02 -16.40
CA VAL A 266 -16.20 12.70 -17.30
C VAL A 266 -16.45 13.28 -18.68
N THR A 267 -17.65 13.07 -19.24
CA THR A 267 -18.07 13.61 -20.55
C THR A 267 -18.04 15.14 -20.58
N GLU A 268 -18.47 15.80 -19.50
CA GLU A 268 -18.42 17.26 -19.40
C GLU A 268 -16.97 17.78 -19.45
N GLY A 269 -16.05 17.16 -18.70
CA GLY A 269 -14.62 17.50 -18.73
C GLY A 269 -14.00 17.29 -20.11
N GLN A 270 -14.33 16.17 -20.77
CA GLN A 270 -13.92 15.87 -22.13
C GLN A 270 -14.41 16.95 -23.12
N ARG A 271 -15.68 17.30 -23.07
CA ARG A 271 -16.27 18.28 -23.98
C ARG A 271 -15.73 19.68 -23.76
N LYS A 272 -15.64 20.14 -22.50
CA LYS A 272 -15.23 21.51 -22.18
C LYS A 272 -13.76 21.78 -22.45
N PHE A 273 -12.88 20.84 -22.11
CA PHE A 273 -11.45 21.04 -22.29
C PHE A 273 -10.93 20.42 -23.60
N MET A 274 -11.03 19.12 -23.75
CA MET A 274 -10.43 18.41 -24.90
C MET A 274 -11.09 18.82 -26.21
N GLY A 275 -12.43 18.94 -26.22
CA GLY A 275 -13.15 19.41 -27.42
C GLY A 275 -12.79 20.84 -27.78
N THR A 276 -12.64 21.74 -26.82
CA THR A 276 -12.21 23.12 -27.07
C THR A 276 -10.79 23.18 -27.58
N LEU A 277 -9.86 22.45 -26.95
CA LEU A 277 -8.47 22.38 -27.40
C LEU A 277 -8.36 21.81 -28.84
N TRP A 278 -9.09 20.73 -29.12
CA TRP A 278 -9.13 20.14 -30.45
C TRP A 278 -9.66 21.12 -31.51
N ASN A 279 -10.76 21.79 -31.23
CA ASN A 279 -11.36 22.76 -32.15
C ASN A 279 -10.43 23.96 -32.36
N THR A 280 -9.77 24.44 -31.34
CA THR A 280 -8.77 25.52 -31.43
C THR A 280 -7.59 25.10 -32.31
N TYR A 281 -7.07 23.89 -32.10
CA TYR A 281 -5.99 23.35 -32.93
C TYR A 281 -6.44 23.14 -34.38
N ALA A 282 -7.62 22.57 -34.61
CA ALA A 282 -8.16 22.37 -35.96
C ALA A 282 -8.34 23.70 -36.70
N PHE A 283 -8.85 24.73 -36.02
CA PHE A 283 -8.93 26.09 -36.57
C PHE A 283 -7.56 26.63 -36.96
N TYR A 284 -6.58 26.54 -36.05
CA TYR A 284 -5.23 26.98 -36.33
C TYR A 284 -4.63 26.24 -37.54
N VAL A 285 -4.69 24.93 -37.58
CA VAL A 285 -4.12 24.13 -38.69
C VAL A 285 -4.79 24.46 -40.03
N LEU A 286 -6.12 24.64 -40.03
CA LEU A 286 -6.83 24.99 -41.25
C LEU A 286 -6.29 26.28 -41.87
N TYR A 287 -6.17 27.33 -41.10
CA TYR A 287 -5.72 28.64 -41.61
C TYR A 287 -4.19 28.67 -41.83
N ALA A 288 -3.40 28.02 -41.00
CA ALA A 288 -1.98 27.87 -41.20
C ALA A 288 -1.65 27.19 -42.55
N ASN A 289 -2.45 26.17 -42.92
CA ASN A 289 -2.29 25.53 -44.24
C ASN A 289 -2.71 26.42 -45.41
N ILE A 290 -3.79 27.21 -45.25
CA ILE A 290 -4.25 28.13 -46.28
C ILE A 290 -3.22 29.24 -46.50
N ASP A 291 -2.65 29.77 -45.43
CA ASP A 291 -1.68 30.88 -45.48
C ASP A 291 -0.22 30.39 -45.66
N GLU A 292 -0.01 29.07 -45.81
CA GLU A 292 1.33 28.47 -45.86
C GLU A 292 2.25 28.90 -44.71
N PHE A 293 1.63 29.11 -43.53
CA PHE A 293 2.30 29.60 -42.33
C PHE A 293 3.18 28.53 -41.69
N ASP A 294 4.47 28.83 -41.56
CA ASP A 294 5.46 27.97 -40.93
C ASP A 294 5.88 28.58 -39.56
N PRO A 295 5.39 28.08 -38.44
CA PRO A 295 5.69 28.63 -37.13
C PRO A 295 7.17 28.53 -36.74
N THR A 296 7.96 27.65 -37.38
CA THR A 296 9.38 27.51 -37.09
C THR A 296 10.24 28.68 -37.57
N LYS A 297 9.68 29.52 -38.46
CA LYS A 297 10.34 30.72 -38.97
C LYS A 297 10.21 31.92 -38.01
N TYR A 298 9.45 31.81 -36.93
CA TYR A 298 9.16 32.90 -36.00
C TYR A 298 9.70 32.59 -34.60
N ASN A 299 10.31 33.58 -33.97
CA ASN A 299 10.76 33.49 -32.60
C ASN A 299 9.85 34.30 -31.68
N LEU A 300 9.23 33.67 -30.69
CA LEU A 300 8.34 34.32 -29.71
C LEU A 300 9.05 35.41 -28.90
N GLU A 301 10.37 35.34 -28.71
CA GLU A 301 11.11 36.35 -27.95
C GLU A 301 11.04 37.76 -28.60
N TYR A 302 10.82 37.83 -29.92
CA TYR A 302 10.70 39.08 -30.66
C TYR A 302 9.23 39.53 -30.85
N VAL A 303 8.29 38.77 -30.40
CA VAL A 303 6.86 39.12 -30.51
C VAL A 303 6.43 39.91 -29.29
N LYS A 304 5.80 41.08 -29.47
CA LYS A 304 5.18 41.85 -28.37
C LYS A 304 3.89 41.16 -27.97
N LEU A 305 3.98 40.29 -26.95
CA LEU A 305 2.88 39.52 -26.43
C LEU A 305 1.84 40.41 -25.74
N SER A 306 0.55 40.16 -25.97
CA SER A 306 -0.54 40.78 -25.23
C SER A 306 -0.60 40.25 -23.78
N VAL A 307 -1.42 40.89 -22.94
CA VAL A 307 -1.65 40.43 -21.56
C VAL A 307 -2.22 39.02 -21.54
N MET A 308 -3.09 38.69 -22.50
CA MET A 308 -3.71 37.36 -22.62
C MET A 308 -2.68 36.30 -23.01
N ASP A 309 -1.78 36.60 -23.98
CA ASP A 309 -0.73 35.68 -24.40
C ASP A 309 0.27 35.39 -23.27
N LYS A 310 0.51 36.37 -22.41
CA LYS A 310 1.38 36.20 -21.21
C LYS A 310 0.72 35.42 -20.10
N TRP A 311 -0.61 35.48 -20.05
CA TRP A 311 -1.37 34.72 -19.05
C TRP A 311 -1.48 33.24 -19.42
N LEU A 312 -1.67 32.91 -20.69
CA LEU A 312 -1.74 31.56 -21.21
C LEU A 312 -0.39 30.83 -21.05
#